data_7eba9a7feb2a55abeaeaffebf1bf2581
#
_entry.id   7eba9a7feb2a55abeaeaffebf1bf2581
#
_cell.length_a   1.000
_cell.length_b   1.000
_cell.length_c   1.000
_cell.angle_alpha   90.00
_cell.angle_beta   90.00
_cell.angle_gamma   90.00
#
_symmetry.space_group_name_H-M   'P 1'
#
loop_
_entity.id
_entity.type
_entity.pdbx_description
1 polymer ?
#
loop_
_entity_poly.entity_id
_entity_poly.type
_entity_poly.pdbx_seq_one_letter_code
_entity_poly.pdbx_strand_id
1 'polypeptide(L)'
;MTTLYQITNLIASDRAFTAEVTFNPAHPVFAGHFPGKPIVPGVVLVEITAAVASQVTGRELIVKEASVIKFLRVIEPLLNPVVKIEGTIFEETEGRFKADLSFTADEGVFAKLRGIRMSQ
;
A
#
# COMPACT_ATOMS: atom_id res chain seq x y z
N MET A 1 12.04 14.81 -10.96
CA MET A 1 11.02 13.80 -11.23
C MET A 1 9.99 13.80 -10.11
N THR A 2 8.73 13.78 -10.46
CA THR A 2 7.65 13.85 -9.47
C THR A 2 7.30 12.44 -9.00
N THR A 3 7.44 12.18 -7.71
CA THR A 3 7.04 10.88 -7.14
C THR A 3 5.57 10.94 -6.71
N LEU A 4 4.88 9.83 -6.89
CA LEU A 4 3.48 9.70 -6.50
C LEU A 4 3.34 9.54 -4.99
N TYR A 5 4.21 8.75 -4.39
CA TYR A 5 4.15 8.46 -2.97
C TYR A 5 5.55 8.14 -2.43
N GLN A 6 5.68 8.23 -1.12
CA GLN A 6 6.88 7.81 -0.41
C GLN A 6 6.48 6.92 0.77
N ILE A 7 7.21 5.83 0.95
CA ILE A 7 7.03 4.94 2.09
C ILE A 7 8.09 5.31 3.13
N THR A 8 7.65 5.58 4.36
CA THR A 8 8.50 6.00 5.45
C THR A 8 8.17 5.25 6.73
N ASN A 9 9.05 5.36 7.73
CA ASN A 9 8.84 4.78 9.05
C ASN A 9 8.48 3.30 9.03
N LEU A 10 9.13 2.56 8.13
CA LEU A 10 8.91 1.12 8.01
C LEU A 10 9.57 0.41 9.20
N ILE A 11 8.77 -0.32 9.96
CA ILE A 11 9.22 -1.13 11.08
C ILE A 11 8.69 -2.54 10.87
N ALA A 12 9.59 -3.52 10.87
CA ALA A 12 9.21 -4.91 10.73
C ALA A 12 9.80 -5.72 11.88
N SER A 13 9.00 -6.60 12.46
CA SER A 13 9.43 -7.47 13.54
C SER A 13 8.68 -8.78 13.41
N ASP A 14 9.44 -9.88 13.26
CA ASP A 14 8.89 -11.20 13.01
C ASP A 14 8.04 -11.16 11.73
N ARG A 15 6.73 -11.43 11.81
CA ARG A 15 5.84 -11.40 10.65
C ARG A 15 5.09 -10.08 10.52
N ALA A 16 5.12 -9.24 11.54
CA ALA A 16 4.35 -7.99 11.57
C ALA A 16 5.16 -6.83 11.00
N PHE A 17 4.48 -5.88 10.40
CA PHE A 17 5.10 -4.65 9.95
C PHE A 17 4.15 -3.48 10.06
N THR A 18 4.72 -2.28 10.18
CA THR A 18 4.00 -1.02 10.07
C THR A 18 4.82 -0.09 9.20
N ALA A 19 4.13 0.80 8.51
CA ALA A 19 4.77 1.83 7.69
C ALA A 19 3.81 3.00 7.54
N GLU A 20 4.33 4.08 6.97
CA GLU A 20 3.50 5.21 6.57
C GLU A 20 3.73 5.46 5.09
N VAL A 21 2.69 5.86 4.38
CA VAL A 21 2.79 6.30 2.99
C VAL A 21 2.31 7.73 2.89
N THR A 22 3.13 8.57 2.27
CA THR A 22 2.81 9.98 2.03
C THR A 22 2.56 10.16 0.55
N PHE A 23 1.38 10.69 0.20
CA PHE A 23 1.01 10.93 -1.19
C PHE A 23 1.35 12.36 -1.60
N ASN A 24 1.70 12.53 -2.88
CA ASN A 24 1.94 13.83 -3.48
C ASN A 24 0.70 14.26 -4.26
N PRO A 25 -0.12 15.17 -3.73
CA PRO A 25 -1.36 15.57 -4.41
C PRO A 25 -1.13 16.31 -5.73
N ALA A 26 0.09 16.79 -5.97
CA ALA A 26 0.43 17.48 -7.21
C ALA A 26 0.86 16.51 -8.33
N HIS A 27 0.89 15.20 -8.06
CA HIS A 27 1.29 14.23 -9.08
C HIS A 27 0.33 14.24 -10.27
N PRO A 28 0.85 14.15 -11.52
CA PRO A 28 0.00 14.20 -12.72
C PRO A 28 -1.11 13.16 -12.79
N VAL A 29 -1.00 12.02 -12.07
CA VAL A 29 -2.05 10.99 -12.06
C VAL A 29 -3.39 11.57 -11.59
N PHE A 30 -3.35 12.57 -10.71
CA PHE A 30 -4.58 13.15 -10.16
C PHE A 30 -5.26 14.12 -11.11
N ALA A 31 -4.59 14.57 -12.17
CA ALA A 31 -5.22 15.43 -13.18
C ALA A 31 -6.36 14.70 -13.90
N GLY A 32 -6.22 13.37 -14.08
CA GLY A 32 -7.27 12.56 -14.68
C GLY A 32 -8.15 11.81 -13.69
N HIS A 33 -7.87 11.96 -12.36
CA HIS A 33 -8.52 11.13 -11.35
C HIS A 33 -8.65 11.85 -10.00
N PHE A 34 -9.41 12.76 -9.79
CA PHE A 34 -10.40 13.51 -10.51
C PHE A 34 -9.98 14.98 -10.49
N PRO A 35 -10.15 15.78 -11.53
CA PRO A 35 -9.71 17.17 -11.53
C PRO A 35 -10.33 17.96 -10.37
N GLY A 36 -9.48 18.68 -9.61
CA GLY A 36 -9.92 19.49 -8.48
C GLY A 36 -10.18 18.71 -7.19
N LYS A 37 -10.26 17.38 -7.27
CA LYS A 37 -10.45 16.51 -6.09
C LYS A 37 -9.63 15.25 -6.27
N PRO A 38 -8.34 15.29 -5.92
CA PRO A 38 -7.48 14.13 -6.07
C PRO A 38 -7.97 12.95 -5.23
N ILE A 39 -8.03 11.78 -5.84
CA ILE A 39 -8.37 10.52 -5.19
C ILE A 39 -7.35 9.49 -5.62
N VAL A 40 -6.80 8.76 -4.65
CA VAL A 40 -5.82 7.71 -4.93
C VAL A 40 -6.52 6.53 -5.61
N PRO A 41 -6.09 6.16 -6.84
CA PRO A 41 -6.67 4.97 -7.48
C PRO A 41 -6.37 3.70 -6.68
N GLY A 42 -7.34 2.78 -6.65
CA GLY A 42 -7.15 1.52 -5.92
C GLY A 42 -5.93 0.72 -6.37
N VAL A 43 -5.61 0.75 -7.66
CA VAL A 43 -4.45 0.02 -8.19
C VAL A 43 -3.14 0.52 -7.58
N VAL A 44 -3.09 1.78 -7.17
CA VAL A 44 -1.89 2.33 -6.50
C VAL A 44 -1.68 1.66 -5.15
N LEU A 45 -2.76 1.33 -4.42
CA LEU A 45 -2.63 0.63 -3.14
C LEU A 45 -2.07 -0.77 -3.32
N VAL A 46 -2.41 -1.43 -4.42
CA VAL A 46 -1.84 -2.74 -4.76
C VAL A 46 -0.34 -2.60 -5.06
N GLU A 47 0.04 -1.57 -5.81
CA GLU A 47 1.44 -1.28 -6.09
C GLU A 47 2.22 -0.98 -4.81
N ILE A 48 1.65 -0.19 -3.90
CA ILE A 48 2.27 0.12 -2.61
C ILE A 48 2.46 -1.16 -1.79
N THR A 49 1.50 -2.08 -1.84
CA THR A 49 1.63 -3.36 -1.14
C THR A 49 2.88 -4.11 -1.59
N ALA A 50 3.11 -4.20 -2.89
CA ALA A 50 4.32 -4.84 -3.42
C ALA A 50 5.59 -4.08 -3.02
N ALA A 51 5.53 -2.76 -3.02
CA ALA A 51 6.68 -1.92 -2.65
C ALA A 51 7.05 -2.11 -1.18
N VAL A 52 6.07 -2.12 -0.28
CA VAL A 52 6.30 -2.35 1.15
C VAL A 52 6.85 -3.75 1.37
N ALA A 53 6.25 -4.76 0.74
CA ALA A 53 6.71 -6.14 0.87
C ALA A 53 8.15 -6.29 0.38
N SER A 54 8.50 -5.60 -0.71
CA SER A 54 9.85 -5.64 -1.23
C SER A 54 10.86 -5.04 -0.25
N GLN A 55 10.48 -3.95 0.42
CA GLN A 55 11.34 -3.34 1.44
C GLN A 55 11.48 -4.22 2.68
N VAL A 56 10.38 -4.82 3.13
CA VAL A 56 10.39 -5.70 4.31
C VAL A 56 11.25 -6.93 4.08
N THR A 57 11.15 -7.54 2.90
CA THR A 57 11.83 -8.81 2.61
C THR A 57 13.22 -8.64 2.02
N GLY A 58 13.53 -7.46 1.50
CA GLY A 58 14.78 -7.23 0.76
C GLY A 58 14.79 -7.88 -0.61
N ARG A 59 13.63 -8.26 -1.13
CA ARG A 59 13.49 -8.89 -2.45
C ARG A 59 12.57 -8.06 -3.33
N GLU A 60 12.78 -8.09 -4.62
CA GLU A 60 11.86 -7.46 -5.57
C GLU A 60 10.64 -8.36 -5.74
N LEU A 61 9.50 -7.92 -5.24
CA LEU A 61 8.26 -8.71 -5.29
C LEU A 61 7.20 -7.99 -6.10
N ILE A 62 6.40 -8.77 -6.82
CA ILE A 62 5.20 -8.26 -7.48
C ILE A 62 4.01 -9.10 -7.06
N VAL A 63 2.83 -8.49 -7.09
CA VAL A 63 1.60 -9.19 -6.73
C VAL A 63 1.25 -10.16 -7.84
N LYS A 64 1.06 -11.42 -7.48
CA LYS A 64 0.67 -12.50 -8.40
C LYS A 64 -0.79 -12.87 -8.24
N GLU A 65 -1.31 -12.77 -7.01
CA GLU A 65 -2.64 -13.23 -6.69
C GLU A 65 -3.14 -12.47 -5.46
N ALA A 66 -4.43 -12.20 -5.42
CA ALA A 66 -5.06 -11.55 -4.28
C ALA A 66 -6.36 -12.29 -3.96
N SER A 67 -6.53 -12.72 -2.71
CA SER A 67 -7.77 -13.40 -2.30
C SER A 67 -8.90 -12.39 -2.12
N VAL A 68 -8.64 -11.30 -1.39
CA VAL A 68 -9.65 -10.27 -1.13
C VAL A 68 -9.00 -8.90 -1.14
N ILE A 69 -9.61 -7.96 -1.86
CA ILE A 69 -9.25 -6.55 -1.80
C ILE A 69 -10.56 -5.79 -1.57
N LYS A 70 -10.62 -5.06 -0.45
CA LYS A 70 -11.80 -4.25 -0.10
C LYS A 70 -11.41 -2.80 -0.01
N PHE A 71 -12.03 -1.96 -0.83
CA PHE A 71 -11.88 -0.51 -0.74
C PHE A 71 -13.09 0.02 0.01
N LEU A 72 -12.86 0.46 1.26
CA LEU A 72 -13.93 0.88 2.17
C LEU A 72 -14.19 2.38 2.12
N ARG A 73 -13.15 3.16 1.85
CA ARG A 73 -13.20 4.62 1.75
C ARG A 73 -12.18 5.07 0.73
N VAL A 74 -12.45 6.19 0.06
CA VAL A 74 -11.46 6.78 -0.83
C VAL A 74 -10.39 7.51 -0.02
N ILE A 75 -9.17 7.49 -0.52
CA ILE A 75 -8.08 8.27 0.05
C ILE A 75 -7.96 9.55 -0.77
N GLU A 76 -8.12 10.69 -0.09
CA GLU A 76 -7.99 12.02 -0.70
C GLU A 76 -6.69 12.63 -0.20
N PRO A 77 -5.64 12.71 -1.04
CA PRO A 77 -4.33 13.20 -0.59
C PRO A 77 -4.35 14.60 0.01
N LEU A 78 -5.31 15.44 -0.39
CA LEU A 78 -5.45 16.77 0.20
C LEU A 78 -5.94 16.73 1.64
N LEU A 79 -6.73 15.71 2.01
CA LEU A 79 -7.25 15.53 3.36
C LEU A 79 -6.42 14.54 4.17
N ASN A 80 -5.88 13.51 3.49
CA ASN A 80 -5.15 12.43 4.10
C ASN A 80 -3.78 12.30 3.44
N PRO A 81 -2.87 13.27 3.66
CA PRO A 81 -1.56 13.21 3.01
C PRO A 81 -0.71 12.04 3.49
N VAL A 82 -0.90 11.60 4.74
CA VAL A 82 -0.17 10.47 5.32
C VAL A 82 -1.18 9.39 5.72
N VAL A 83 -0.96 8.18 5.23
CA VAL A 83 -1.80 7.03 5.53
C VAL A 83 -0.92 5.95 6.16
N LYS A 84 -1.43 5.33 7.22
CA LYS A 84 -0.71 4.27 7.91
C LYS A 84 -0.98 2.93 7.24
N ILE A 85 0.06 2.11 7.16
CA ILE A 85 -0.04 0.74 6.66
C ILE A 85 0.36 -0.19 7.80
N GLU A 86 -0.45 -1.21 8.06
CA GLU A 86 -0.10 -2.22 9.04
C GLU A 86 -0.55 -3.59 8.56
N GLY A 87 0.24 -4.61 8.87
CA GLY A 87 -0.10 -5.94 8.45
C GLY A 87 0.93 -6.97 8.82
N THR A 88 0.81 -8.11 8.14
CA THR A 88 1.72 -9.25 8.32
C THR A 88 2.19 -9.73 6.96
N ILE A 89 3.39 -10.29 6.94
CA ILE A 89 3.94 -10.94 5.75
C ILE A 89 4.82 -12.11 6.19
N PHE A 90 4.75 -13.20 5.45
CA PHE A 90 5.60 -14.35 5.70
C PHE A 90 5.84 -15.13 4.42
N GLU A 91 6.93 -15.89 4.42
CA GLU A 91 7.28 -16.73 3.28
C GLU A 91 6.55 -18.07 3.42
N GLU A 92 5.63 -18.36 2.49
CA GLU A 92 4.89 -19.64 2.49
C GLU A 92 5.75 -20.78 1.98
N THR A 93 6.40 -20.54 0.84
CA THR A 93 7.36 -21.46 0.23
C THR A 93 8.51 -20.62 -0.29
N GLU A 94 9.60 -21.24 -0.65
CA GLU A 94 10.79 -20.50 -1.05
C GLU A 94 10.50 -19.48 -2.15
N GLY A 95 10.79 -18.21 -1.83
CA GLY A 95 10.61 -17.11 -2.75
C GLY A 95 9.17 -16.66 -2.94
N ARG A 96 8.20 -17.26 -2.25
CA ARG A 96 6.78 -16.93 -2.36
C ARG A 96 6.23 -16.45 -1.03
N PHE A 97 5.68 -15.25 -1.03
CA PHE A 97 5.25 -14.57 0.18
C PHE A 97 3.75 -14.33 0.17
N LYS A 98 3.17 -14.33 1.35
CA LYS A 98 1.76 -13.98 1.56
C LYS A 98 1.67 -12.83 2.55
N ALA A 99 0.86 -11.83 2.22
CA ALA A 99 0.66 -10.67 3.08
C ALA A 99 -0.82 -10.38 3.28
N ASP A 100 -1.12 -9.89 4.48
CA ASP A 100 -2.41 -9.28 4.83
C ASP A 100 -2.10 -7.90 5.37
N LEU A 101 -2.81 -6.87 4.89
CA LEU A 101 -2.53 -5.51 5.34
C LEU A 101 -3.76 -4.62 5.27
N SER A 102 -3.67 -3.50 5.96
CA SER A 102 -4.71 -2.47 5.98
C SER A 102 -4.08 -1.10 5.81
N PHE A 103 -4.80 -0.22 5.11
CA PHE A 103 -4.46 1.18 4.97
C PHE A 103 -5.42 1.96 5.86
N THR A 104 -4.88 2.70 6.83
CA THR A 104 -5.70 3.36 7.85
C THR A 104 -5.26 4.80 8.11
N ALA A 105 -6.15 5.56 8.71
CA ALA A 105 -5.85 6.86 9.29
C ALA A 105 -6.81 7.06 10.47
N ASP A 106 -6.80 8.26 11.09
CA ASP A 106 -7.65 8.52 12.25
C ASP A 106 -9.14 8.32 11.95
N GLU A 107 -9.55 8.56 10.70
CA GLU A 107 -10.94 8.39 10.28
C GLU A 107 -11.37 6.93 10.20
N GLY A 108 -10.42 5.99 10.22
CA GLY A 108 -10.71 4.56 10.14
C GLY A 108 -9.95 3.86 9.03
N VAL A 109 -10.50 2.77 8.55
CA VAL A 109 -9.86 1.91 7.55
C VAL A 109 -10.28 2.34 6.15
N PHE A 110 -9.28 2.60 5.28
CA PHE A 110 -9.52 2.91 3.87
C PHE A 110 -9.61 1.66 3.02
N ALA A 111 -8.74 0.69 3.28
CA ALA A 111 -8.69 -0.54 2.48
C ALA A 111 -8.15 -1.70 3.30
N LYS A 112 -8.62 -2.89 2.95
CA LYS A 112 -8.13 -4.15 3.51
C LYS A 112 -7.75 -5.07 2.36
N LEU A 113 -6.53 -5.60 2.40
CA LEU A 113 -6.02 -6.52 1.40
C LEU A 113 -5.64 -7.81 2.12
N ARG A 114 -6.20 -8.93 1.68
CA ARG A 114 -6.03 -10.23 2.34
C ARG A 114 -5.58 -11.26 1.34
N GLY A 115 -4.67 -12.14 1.78
CA GLY A 115 -4.18 -13.22 0.94
C GLY A 115 -3.46 -12.73 -0.29
N ILE A 116 -2.63 -11.71 -0.14
CA ILE A 116 -1.88 -11.15 -1.25
C ILE A 116 -0.61 -11.97 -1.43
N ARG A 117 -0.55 -12.73 -2.51
CA ARG A 117 0.60 -13.58 -2.81
C ARG A 117 1.53 -12.90 -3.80
N MET A 118 2.81 -12.93 -3.45
CA MET A 118 3.83 -12.19 -4.18
C MET A 118 5.07 -13.05 -4.39
N SER A 119 5.73 -12.83 -5.51
CA SER A 119 7.02 -13.43 -5.83
C SER A 119 7.73 -12.55 -6.87
N GLN A 120 8.91 -12.96 -7.28
CA GLN A 120 9.63 -12.25 -8.33
C GLN A 120 8.99 -12.44 -9.70
#